data_8f0c438a8206a8c7d6123a598c62f154
#
_entry.id   8f0c438a8206a8c7d6123a598c62f154
#
_cell.length_a   1.000
_cell.length_b   1.000
_cell.length_c   1.000
_cell.angle_alpha   90.00
_cell.angle_beta   90.00
_cell.angle_gamma   90.00
#
_symmetry.space_group_name_H-M   'P 1'
#
loop_
_entity.id
_entity.type
_entity.pdbx_description
1 polymer ?
#
loop_
_entity_poly.entity_id
_entity_poly.type
_entity_poly.pdbx_seq_one_letter_code
_entity_poly.pdbx_strand_id
1 'polypeptide(L)'
;LVGKIEAGIPEDDPRNPGVIADNVGDNVGDVAGMGSDIFESYCGAMIASIAIAATLDDSGRMLLPLALASIGLISSILGILIVKAASSLDADVALRTGTIGSAVIFIIIAFFLTQSMLGEDGLNVWLAVLTGAVGGVLIGLITEYYTGSKPVENIAKSGETGPATVMITGLAVGMQSVVIPILVLASIIWISTYLTGLYGVGIAAVGMLATVGITMAIDAYGPVADNAGGIAEMAGMGEETRKITDSLDEVGNSTAAIGKGFAIGAAALAALAIIAAFVETIAHSRGGEFVLLLSDPKVLVGMFIGISIPFLISSITMTAVGDAAFEMINEIRRQFKEIPGLLEGNAEPDTAKCVDIATSAALKRMLLPGIIAVSAPAVVGFGLGAESLGGMLGGGLIGCVSMALMMANAGGAWDNAKKYIEKGNLGGKGTETHAAAVVGDTVGDPFKDTSGPSMNILINVMAIVSLVISPLL
;
A
#
# COMPACT_ATOMS: atom_id res chain seq x y z
N LEU A 1 -20.64 7.94 -9.59
CA LEU A 1 -21.37 9.19 -9.28
C LEU A 1 -22.41 9.55 -10.33
N VAL A 2 -22.09 9.55 -11.64
CA VAL A 2 -23.04 9.96 -12.68
C VAL A 2 -24.23 9.01 -12.76
N GLY A 3 -24.01 7.69 -12.75
CA GLY A 3 -25.07 6.69 -12.75
C GLY A 3 -25.93 6.76 -11.48
N LYS A 4 -25.28 6.73 -10.31
CA LYS A 4 -25.94 6.63 -9.01
C LYS A 4 -26.66 7.93 -8.61
N ILE A 5 -26.06 9.09 -8.81
CA ILE A 5 -26.59 10.38 -8.34
C ILE A 5 -27.38 11.13 -9.44
N GLU A 6 -26.85 11.19 -10.67
CA GLU A 6 -27.49 11.98 -11.72
C GLU A 6 -28.57 11.19 -12.47
N ALA A 7 -28.29 9.91 -12.80
CA ALA A 7 -29.22 9.06 -13.53
C ALA A 7 -30.16 8.25 -12.62
N GLY A 8 -29.85 8.13 -11.33
CA GLY A 8 -30.66 7.40 -10.36
C GLY A 8 -30.71 5.89 -10.57
N ILE A 9 -29.70 5.30 -11.22
CA ILE A 9 -29.55 3.86 -11.40
C ILE A 9 -28.60 3.29 -10.34
N PRO A 10 -28.66 1.97 -10.04
CA PRO A 10 -27.69 1.31 -9.14
C PRO A 10 -26.25 1.52 -9.60
N GLU A 11 -25.30 1.33 -8.68
CA GLU A 11 -23.86 1.52 -8.94
C GLU A 11 -23.37 0.58 -10.03
N ASP A 12 -23.64 -0.70 -9.89
CA ASP A 12 -23.25 -1.76 -10.82
C ASP A 12 -24.31 -2.07 -11.89
N ASP A 13 -25.14 -1.09 -12.24
CA ASP A 13 -26.17 -1.28 -13.26
C ASP A 13 -25.53 -1.46 -14.65
N PRO A 14 -25.94 -2.49 -15.44
CA PRO A 14 -25.36 -2.74 -16.76
C PRO A 14 -25.55 -1.58 -17.76
N ARG A 15 -26.45 -0.65 -17.49
CA ARG A 15 -26.64 0.58 -18.27
C ARG A 15 -25.56 1.62 -18.02
N ASN A 16 -24.81 1.50 -16.91
CA ASN A 16 -23.75 2.44 -16.57
C ASN A 16 -22.48 2.13 -17.37
N PRO A 17 -22.02 3.00 -18.29
CA PRO A 17 -20.85 2.75 -19.12
C PRO A 17 -19.55 2.59 -18.35
N GLY A 18 -19.48 3.12 -17.12
CA GLY A 18 -18.27 3.14 -16.29
C GLY A 18 -18.00 1.85 -15.53
N VAL A 19 -18.99 0.97 -15.31
CA VAL A 19 -18.87 -0.20 -14.42
C VAL A 19 -17.71 -1.14 -14.80
N ILE A 20 -17.56 -1.42 -16.10
CA ILE A 20 -16.47 -2.31 -16.55
C ILE A 20 -15.10 -1.65 -16.36
N ALA A 21 -15.00 -0.33 -16.53
CA ALA A 21 -13.74 0.38 -16.29
C ALA A 21 -13.38 0.40 -14.81
N ASP A 22 -14.35 0.47 -13.93
CA ASP A 22 -14.21 0.40 -12.48
C ASP A 22 -13.69 -0.98 -12.05
N ASN A 23 -14.42 -2.05 -12.41
CA ASN A 23 -14.03 -3.43 -12.12
C ASN A 23 -12.62 -3.79 -12.65
N VAL A 24 -12.25 -3.30 -13.84
CA VAL A 24 -10.88 -3.47 -14.38
C VAL A 24 -9.88 -2.66 -13.58
N GLY A 25 -10.24 -1.45 -13.18
CA GLY A 25 -9.41 -0.55 -12.39
C GLY A 25 -8.99 -1.15 -11.05
N ASP A 26 -9.93 -1.76 -10.33
CA ASP A 26 -9.66 -2.43 -9.05
C ASP A 26 -8.66 -3.58 -9.20
N ASN A 27 -8.82 -4.40 -10.24
CA ASN A 27 -7.87 -5.48 -10.50
C ASN A 27 -6.49 -4.96 -10.91
N VAL A 28 -6.40 -3.87 -11.65
CA VAL A 28 -5.12 -3.25 -12.04
C VAL A 28 -4.46 -2.59 -10.82
N GLY A 29 -5.21 -1.85 -10.01
CA GLY A 29 -4.70 -1.13 -8.84
C GLY A 29 -4.32 -2.07 -7.71
N ASP A 30 -5.28 -2.78 -7.18
CA ASP A 30 -5.13 -3.53 -5.94
C ASP A 30 -4.52 -4.93 -6.13
N VAL A 31 -4.59 -5.54 -7.31
CA VAL A 31 -3.92 -6.82 -7.56
C VAL A 31 -2.58 -6.61 -8.26
N ALA A 32 -2.55 -6.04 -9.45
CA ALA A 32 -1.32 -5.91 -10.21
C ALA A 32 -0.41 -4.80 -9.66
N GLY A 33 -0.96 -3.65 -9.29
CA GLY A 33 -0.21 -2.51 -8.76
C GLY A 33 0.41 -2.81 -7.41
N MET A 34 -0.40 -3.27 -6.45
CA MET A 34 0.10 -3.64 -5.12
C MET A 34 1.04 -4.84 -5.17
N GLY A 35 0.75 -5.84 -6.02
CA GLY A 35 1.65 -6.98 -6.23
C GLY A 35 3.03 -6.56 -6.71
N SER A 36 3.10 -5.61 -7.63
CA SER A 36 4.36 -5.06 -8.13
C SER A 36 5.13 -4.28 -7.06
N ASP A 37 4.43 -3.46 -6.26
CA ASP A 37 5.02 -2.65 -5.18
C ASP A 37 5.65 -3.55 -4.10
N ILE A 38 4.92 -4.56 -3.65
CA ILE A 38 5.43 -5.48 -2.63
C ILE A 38 6.56 -6.35 -3.18
N PHE A 39 6.48 -6.78 -4.45
CA PHE A 39 7.56 -7.52 -5.10
C PHE A 39 8.84 -6.68 -5.17
N GLU A 40 8.75 -5.40 -5.58
CA GLU A 40 9.86 -4.46 -5.59
C GLU A 40 10.47 -4.29 -4.19
N SER A 41 9.64 -4.05 -3.17
CA SER A 41 10.06 -3.91 -1.79
C SER A 41 10.79 -5.16 -1.28
N TYR A 42 10.29 -6.35 -1.62
CA TYR A 42 10.91 -7.61 -1.20
C TYR A 42 12.26 -7.86 -1.88
N CYS A 43 12.33 -7.64 -3.19
CA CYS A 43 13.60 -7.72 -3.93
C CYS A 43 14.60 -6.69 -3.41
N GLY A 44 14.15 -5.46 -3.15
CA GLY A 44 14.96 -4.39 -2.59
C GLY A 44 15.54 -4.74 -1.22
N ALA A 45 14.72 -5.28 -0.31
CA ALA A 45 15.17 -5.72 1.01
C ALA A 45 16.20 -6.87 0.92
N MET A 46 15.99 -7.84 0.03
CA MET A 46 16.95 -8.93 -0.19
C MET A 46 18.27 -8.40 -0.76
N ILE A 47 18.22 -7.58 -1.80
CA ILE A 47 19.40 -6.99 -2.45
C ILE A 47 20.18 -6.15 -1.45
N ALA A 48 19.52 -5.30 -0.68
CA ALA A 48 20.17 -4.49 0.35
C ALA A 48 20.85 -5.34 1.42
N SER A 49 20.18 -6.37 1.92
CA SER A 49 20.73 -7.29 2.91
C SER A 49 21.96 -8.02 2.38
N ILE A 50 21.92 -8.48 1.11
CA ILE A 50 23.05 -9.13 0.43
C ILE A 50 24.21 -8.13 0.26
N ALA A 51 23.93 -6.90 -0.18
CA ALA A 51 24.94 -5.87 -0.37
C ALA A 51 25.66 -5.53 0.92
N ILE A 52 24.94 -5.37 2.03
CA ILE A 52 25.52 -5.14 3.37
C ILE A 52 26.34 -6.37 3.80
N ALA A 53 25.84 -7.58 3.64
CA ALA A 53 26.55 -8.81 3.98
C ALA A 53 27.83 -8.99 3.16
N ALA A 54 27.84 -8.54 1.91
CA ALA A 54 29.03 -8.57 1.05
C ALA A 54 30.16 -7.67 1.57
N THR A 55 29.85 -6.53 2.21
CA THR A 55 30.87 -5.70 2.85
C THR A 55 31.46 -6.31 4.13
N LEU A 56 30.78 -7.31 4.69
CA LEU A 56 31.21 -8.07 5.86
C LEU A 56 31.98 -9.36 5.50
N ASP A 57 32.13 -9.68 4.22
CA ASP A 57 32.70 -10.93 3.70
C ASP A 57 32.06 -12.21 4.29
N ASP A 58 30.77 -12.14 4.65
CA ASP A 58 30.00 -13.24 5.26
C ASP A 58 29.06 -13.89 4.24
N SER A 59 29.50 -15.02 3.69
CA SER A 59 28.72 -15.80 2.70
C SER A 59 27.43 -16.38 3.29
N GLY A 60 27.38 -16.71 4.58
CA GLY A 60 26.18 -17.18 5.26
C GLY A 60 25.11 -16.09 5.30
N ARG A 61 25.49 -14.89 5.71
CA ARG A 61 24.60 -13.72 5.72
C ARG A 61 24.17 -13.29 4.30
N MET A 62 25.03 -13.45 3.28
CA MET A 62 24.65 -13.17 1.89
C MET A 62 23.57 -14.12 1.36
N LEU A 63 23.63 -15.41 1.73
CA LEU A 63 22.67 -16.41 1.25
C LEU A 63 21.36 -16.39 2.06
N LEU A 64 21.39 -15.96 3.31
CA LEU A 64 20.25 -16.04 4.23
C LEU A 64 18.98 -15.32 3.74
N PRO A 65 19.00 -14.09 3.13
CA PRO A 65 17.79 -13.46 2.63
C PRO A 65 17.04 -14.31 1.60
N LEU A 66 17.76 -14.97 0.70
CA LEU A 66 17.18 -15.88 -0.30
C LEU A 66 16.60 -17.15 0.32
N ALA A 67 17.30 -17.70 1.32
CA ALA A 67 16.83 -18.86 2.07
C ALA A 67 15.55 -18.54 2.87
N LEU A 68 15.49 -17.37 3.52
CA LEU A 68 14.30 -16.87 4.22
C LEU A 68 13.13 -16.65 3.24
N ALA A 69 13.39 -16.08 2.06
CA ALA A 69 12.38 -15.92 1.03
C ALA A 69 11.81 -17.27 0.58
N SER A 70 12.67 -18.27 0.42
CA SER A 70 12.25 -19.61 0.01
C SER A 70 11.35 -20.29 1.04
N ILE A 71 11.71 -20.23 2.32
CA ILE A 71 10.85 -20.79 3.39
C ILE A 71 9.58 -19.96 3.59
N GLY A 72 9.65 -18.64 3.35
CA GLY A 72 8.49 -17.74 3.37
C GLY A 72 7.46 -18.12 2.30
N LEU A 73 7.91 -18.43 1.09
CA LEU A 73 7.06 -18.92 0.02
C LEU A 73 6.38 -20.24 0.40
N ILE A 74 7.15 -21.19 0.94
CA ILE A 74 6.60 -22.47 1.42
C ILE A 74 5.57 -22.24 2.52
N SER A 75 5.89 -21.37 3.48
CA SER A 75 4.97 -21.01 4.58
C SER A 75 3.68 -20.36 4.07
N SER A 76 3.77 -19.52 3.04
CA SER A 76 2.61 -18.90 2.38
C SER A 76 1.72 -19.95 1.70
N ILE A 77 2.31 -20.91 0.99
CA ILE A 77 1.56 -22.03 0.38
C ILE A 77 0.84 -22.85 1.46
N LEU A 78 1.53 -23.16 2.57
CA LEU A 78 0.90 -23.86 3.70
C LEU A 78 -0.22 -23.01 4.32
N GLY A 79 -0.05 -21.69 4.44
CA GLY A 79 -1.09 -20.77 4.89
C GLY A 79 -2.34 -20.79 4.01
N ILE A 80 -2.17 -20.81 2.69
CA ILE A 80 -3.29 -20.94 1.74
C ILE A 80 -4.01 -22.28 1.91
N LEU A 81 -3.26 -23.36 2.14
CA LEU A 81 -3.85 -24.67 2.42
C LEU A 81 -4.62 -24.67 3.76
N ILE A 82 -4.15 -23.94 4.77
CA ILE A 82 -4.87 -23.73 6.05
C ILE A 82 -6.17 -23.00 5.80
N VAL A 83 -6.18 -21.89 5.03
CA VAL A 83 -7.41 -21.17 4.64
C VAL A 83 -8.39 -22.13 3.97
N LYS A 84 -7.92 -22.92 3.00
CA LYS A 84 -8.76 -23.90 2.31
C LYS A 84 -9.34 -24.95 3.26
N ALA A 85 -8.56 -25.44 4.22
CA ALA A 85 -9.04 -26.38 5.23
C ALA A 85 -10.03 -25.77 6.22
N ALA A 86 -9.92 -24.46 6.47
CA ALA A 86 -10.80 -23.67 7.34
C ALA A 86 -12.04 -23.10 6.60
N SER A 87 -12.33 -23.52 5.38
CA SER A 87 -13.42 -22.98 4.53
C SER A 87 -14.83 -23.15 5.08
N SER A 88 -14.99 -23.92 6.16
CA SER A 88 -16.26 -24.06 6.91
C SER A 88 -16.46 -23.00 7.98
N LEU A 89 -15.45 -22.19 8.26
CA LEU A 89 -15.52 -21.06 9.19
C LEU A 89 -15.94 -19.80 8.43
N ASP A 90 -16.26 -18.75 9.18
CA ASP A 90 -16.48 -17.43 8.58
C ASP A 90 -15.24 -16.96 7.83
N ALA A 91 -15.43 -16.24 6.72
CA ALA A 91 -14.36 -15.90 5.78
C ALA A 91 -13.20 -15.14 6.45
N ASP A 92 -13.50 -14.16 7.30
CA ASP A 92 -12.52 -13.38 8.06
C ASP A 92 -11.69 -14.26 9.00
N VAL A 93 -12.32 -15.21 9.69
CA VAL A 93 -11.65 -16.16 10.60
C VAL A 93 -10.75 -17.11 9.83
N ALA A 94 -11.21 -17.61 8.68
CA ALA A 94 -10.42 -18.49 7.82
C ALA A 94 -9.16 -17.78 7.30
N LEU A 95 -9.30 -16.56 6.79
CA LEU A 95 -8.21 -15.74 6.28
C LEU A 95 -7.18 -15.39 7.38
N ARG A 96 -7.63 -14.95 8.55
CA ARG A 96 -6.77 -14.67 9.70
C ARG A 96 -6.03 -15.92 10.18
N THR A 97 -6.70 -17.07 10.22
CA THR A 97 -6.08 -18.35 10.62
C THR A 97 -4.96 -18.73 9.66
N GLY A 98 -5.15 -18.56 8.37
CA GLY A 98 -4.13 -18.82 7.36
C GLY A 98 -2.93 -17.88 7.48
N THR A 99 -3.18 -16.58 7.66
CA THR A 99 -2.12 -15.57 7.80
C THR A 99 -1.27 -15.81 9.05
N ILE A 100 -1.92 -15.96 10.21
CA ILE A 100 -1.21 -16.22 11.47
C ILE A 100 -0.49 -17.55 11.42
N GLY A 101 -1.15 -18.60 10.88
CA GLY A 101 -0.55 -19.93 10.72
C GLY A 101 0.70 -19.91 9.85
N SER A 102 0.66 -19.19 8.72
CA SER A 102 1.81 -18.99 7.84
C SER A 102 2.96 -18.28 8.56
N ALA A 103 2.68 -17.20 9.28
CA ALA A 103 3.68 -16.44 10.02
C ALA A 103 4.33 -17.28 11.13
N VAL A 104 3.55 -18.06 11.88
CA VAL A 104 4.07 -18.96 12.91
C VAL A 104 4.96 -20.04 12.32
N ILE A 105 4.53 -20.69 11.25
CA ILE A 105 5.32 -21.71 10.53
C ILE A 105 6.64 -21.10 10.04
N PHE A 106 6.59 -19.92 9.40
CA PHE A 106 7.77 -19.22 8.95
C PHE A 106 8.75 -18.92 10.09
N ILE A 107 8.28 -18.34 11.19
CA ILE A 107 9.12 -17.99 12.35
C ILE A 107 9.82 -19.19 12.94
N ILE A 108 9.11 -20.34 13.06
CA ILE A 108 9.68 -21.58 13.58
C ILE A 108 10.77 -22.11 12.63
N ILE A 109 10.50 -22.19 11.35
CA ILE A 109 11.48 -22.70 10.38
C ILE A 109 12.68 -21.74 10.28
N ALA A 110 12.44 -20.42 10.30
CA ALA A 110 13.47 -19.39 10.28
C ALA A 110 14.44 -19.54 11.48
N PHE A 111 13.94 -19.92 12.67
CA PHE A 111 14.80 -20.19 13.82
C PHE A 111 15.85 -21.27 13.53
N PHE A 112 15.42 -22.42 13.05
CA PHE A 112 16.34 -23.52 12.73
C PHE A 112 17.27 -23.18 11.58
N LEU A 113 16.77 -22.44 10.57
CA LEU A 113 17.56 -22.01 9.43
C LEU A 113 18.69 -21.08 9.85
N THR A 114 18.40 -20.02 10.62
CA THR A 114 19.39 -19.05 11.07
C THR A 114 20.44 -19.68 11.96
N GLN A 115 20.04 -20.59 12.89
CA GLN A 115 20.98 -21.32 13.73
C GLN A 115 21.91 -22.24 12.89
N SER A 116 21.35 -22.91 11.89
CA SER A 116 22.12 -23.79 11.01
C SER A 116 23.12 -23.04 10.12
N MET A 117 22.76 -21.85 9.64
CA MET A 117 23.58 -21.08 8.70
C MET A 117 24.64 -20.20 9.39
N LEU A 118 24.31 -19.64 10.58
CA LEU A 118 25.11 -18.59 11.21
C LEU A 118 25.65 -18.98 12.60
N GLY A 119 25.31 -20.18 13.12
CA GLY A 119 25.83 -20.64 14.40
C GLY A 119 25.50 -19.70 15.55
N GLU A 120 26.54 -19.17 16.24
CA GLU A 120 26.38 -18.31 17.42
C GLU A 120 25.61 -17.02 17.14
N ASP A 121 25.73 -16.44 15.95
CA ASP A 121 25.01 -15.23 15.54
C ASP A 121 23.55 -15.50 15.12
N GLY A 122 23.19 -16.76 14.90
CA GLY A 122 21.89 -17.18 14.38
C GLY A 122 20.71 -16.68 15.22
N LEU A 123 20.86 -16.66 16.57
CA LEU A 123 19.80 -16.19 17.47
C LEU A 123 19.52 -14.69 17.31
N ASN A 124 20.54 -13.85 17.23
CA ASN A 124 20.38 -12.41 17.07
C ASN A 124 19.76 -12.07 15.72
N VAL A 125 20.18 -12.76 14.67
CA VAL A 125 19.61 -12.58 13.33
C VAL A 125 18.15 -13.06 13.30
N TRP A 126 17.83 -14.19 13.90
CA TRP A 126 16.45 -14.66 14.03
C TRP A 126 15.57 -13.67 14.81
N LEU A 127 16.07 -13.09 15.91
CA LEU A 127 15.33 -12.06 16.65
C LEU A 127 15.06 -10.81 15.79
N ALA A 128 15.98 -10.42 14.91
CA ALA A 128 15.75 -9.34 13.95
C ALA A 128 14.63 -9.72 12.94
N VAL A 129 14.65 -10.95 12.39
CA VAL A 129 13.58 -11.48 11.53
C VAL A 129 12.23 -11.48 12.26
N LEU A 130 12.20 -11.98 13.49
CA LEU A 130 11.00 -12.01 14.34
C LEU A 130 10.45 -10.60 14.59
N THR A 131 11.35 -9.64 14.88
CA THR A 131 10.96 -8.24 15.12
C THR A 131 10.28 -7.64 13.89
N GLY A 132 10.79 -7.91 12.68
CA GLY A 132 10.16 -7.51 11.42
C GLY A 132 8.79 -8.16 11.22
N ALA A 133 8.70 -9.47 11.36
CA ALA A 133 7.46 -10.22 11.17
C ALA A 133 6.36 -9.77 12.15
N VAL A 134 6.68 -9.64 13.45
CA VAL A 134 5.73 -9.17 14.47
C VAL A 134 5.34 -7.72 14.23
N GLY A 135 6.32 -6.88 13.87
CA GLY A 135 6.06 -5.47 13.58
C GLY A 135 5.10 -5.28 12.40
N GLY A 136 5.23 -6.09 11.35
CA GLY A 136 4.30 -6.07 10.21
C GLY A 136 2.87 -6.39 10.62
N VAL A 137 2.68 -7.43 11.43
CA VAL A 137 1.36 -7.79 11.97
C VAL A 137 0.80 -6.65 12.83
N LEU A 138 1.60 -6.02 13.69
CA LEU A 138 1.16 -4.91 14.52
C LEU A 138 0.72 -3.70 13.69
N ILE A 139 1.48 -3.34 12.65
CA ILE A 139 1.11 -2.24 11.74
C ILE A 139 -0.22 -2.55 11.05
N GLY A 140 -0.41 -3.78 10.56
CA GLY A 140 -1.67 -4.21 9.96
C GLY A 140 -2.86 -4.08 10.90
N LEU A 141 -2.74 -4.58 12.14
CA LEU A 141 -3.80 -4.49 13.15
C LEU A 141 -4.13 -3.04 13.55
N ILE A 142 -3.13 -2.16 13.60
CA ILE A 142 -3.34 -0.73 13.88
C ILE A 142 -4.08 -0.08 12.71
N THR A 143 -3.72 -0.41 11.48
CA THR A 143 -4.41 0.08 10.28
C THR A 143 -5.87 -0.39 10.29
N GLU A 144 -6.13 -1.67 10.57
CA GLU A 144 -7.48 -2.23 10.72
C GLU A 144 -8.31 -1.45 11.75
N TYR A 145 -7.73 -1.11 12.90
CA TYR A 145 -8.43 -0.32 13.92
C TYR A 145 -8.86 1.05 13.40
N TYR A 146 -7.97 1.77 12.69
CA TYR A 146 -8.29 3.10 12.19
C TYR A 146 -9.24 3.10 10.99
N THR A 147 -9.26 2.04 10.21
CA THR A 147 -10.07 1.92 9.00
C THR A 147 -11.33 1.08 9.17
N GLY A 148 -11.51 0.35 10.28
CA GLY A 148 -12.63 -0.58 10.46
C GLY A 148 -13.38 -0.48 11.79
N SER A 149 -12.90 0.35 12.74
CA SER A 149 -13.48 0.37 14.09
C SER A 149 -14.08 1.74 14.46
N LYS A 150 -14.03 2.10 15.74
CA LYS A 150 -14.59 3.35 16.26
C LYS A 150 -14.22 4.65 15.50
N PRO A 151 -13.02 4.83 14.94
CA PRO A 151 -12.72 6.00 14.11
C PRO A 151 -13.66 6.15 12.92
N VAL A 152 -14.05 5.04 12.28
CA VAL A 152 -14.99 5.01 11.15
C VAL A 152 -16.39 5.47 11.58
N GLU A 153 -16.87 4.97 12.73
CA GLU A 153 -18.16 5.40 13.29
C GLU A 153 -18.18 6.91 13.57
N ASN A 154 -17.05 7.46 14.05
CA ASN A 154 -16.94 8.89 14.32
C ASN A 154 -16.99 9.72 13.03
N ILE A 155 -16.35 9.25 11.95
CA ILE A 155 -16.42 9.89 10.62
C ILE A 155 -17.87 9.83 10.12
N ALA A 156 -18.51 8.67 10.16
CA ALA A 156 -19.90 8.50 9.73
C ALA A 156 -20.84 9.45 10.49
N LYS A 157 -20.72 9.51 11.82
CA LYS A 157 -21.50 10.40 12.67
C LYS A 157 -21.27 11.88 12.37
N SER A 158 -20.06 12.28 11.99
CA SER A 158 -19.78 13.66 11.61
C SER A 158 -20.56 14.09 10.35
N GLY A 159 -21.02 13.14 9.54
CA GLY A 159 -21.88 13.37 8.38
C GLY A 159 -23.26 13.98 8.72
N GLU A 160 -23.74 13.83 9.97
CA GLU A 160 -24.96 14.49 10.43
C GLU A 160 -24.87 16.02 10.36
N THR A 161 -23.67 16.57 10.35
CA THR A 161 -23.41 18.03 10.25
C THR A 161 -22.95 18.47 8.87
N GLY A 162 -22.74 17.52 7.95
CA GLY A 162 -22.46 17.78 6.55
C GLY A 162 -21.07 17.35 6.07
N PRO A 163 -20.77 17.51 4.77
CA PRO A 163 -19.55 16.97 4.16
C PRO A 163 -18.25 17.60 4.68
N ALA A 164 -18.27 18.88 5.08
CA ALA A 164 -17.07 19.53 5.60
C ALA A 164 -16.55 18.87 6.88
N THR A 165 -17.44 18.46 7.76
CA THR A 165 -17.10 17.77 9.01
C THR A 165 -16.63 16.34 8.75
N VAL A 166 -17.18 15.63 7.77
CA VAL A 166 -16.68 14.32 7.31
C VAL A 166 -15.23 14.46 6.83
N MET A 167 -14.94 15.48 6.02
CA MET A 167 -13.60 15.75 5.52
C MET A 167 -12.60 16.02 6.64
N ILE A 168 -12.94 16.92 7.56
CA ILE A 168 -12.07 17.28 8.68
C ILE A 168 -11.82 16.05 9.59
N THR A 169 -12.88 15.30 9.90
CA THR A 169 -12.77 14.14 10.80
C THR A 169 -11.92 13.04 10.18
N GLY A 170 -12.10 12.73 8.89
CA GLY A 170 -11.31 11.72 8.21
C GLY A 170 -9.84 12.12 8.06
N LEU A 171 -9.53 13.39 7.76
CA LEU A 171 -8.15 13.89 7.77
C LEU A 171 -7.52 13.77 9.16
N ALA A 172 -8.27 14.11 10.22
CA ALA A 172 -7.78 13.98 11.59
C ALA A 172 -7.51 12.52 11.96
N VAL A 173 -8.39 11.59 11.58
CA VAL A 173 -8.19 10.14 11.76
C VAL A 173 -6.95 9.68 10.99
N GLY A 174 -6.81 10.08 9.72
CA GLY A 174 -5.63 9.77 8.92
C GLY A 174 -4.33 10.25 9.57
N MET A 175 -4.28 11.50 10.04
CA MET A 175 -3.11 12.04 10.74
C MET A 175 -2.80 11.29 12.03
N GLN A 176 -3.83 10.95 12.82
CA GLN A 176 -3.66 10.21 14.07
C GLN A 176 -3.15 8.78 13.83
N SER A 177 -3.61 8.15 12.76
CA SER A 177 -3.27 6.77 12.41
C SER A 177 -1.80 6.55 12.09
N VAL A 178 -1.06 7.61 11.75
CA VAL A 178 0.37 7.57 11.41
C VAL A 178 1.26 7.31 12.64
N VAL A 179 0.82 7.77 13.82
CA VAL A 179 1.69 7.86 15.00
C VAL A 179 2.20 6.50 15.47
N ILE A 180 1.28 5.55 15.69
CA ILE A 180 1.68 4.26 16.25
C ILE A 180 2.47 3.41 15.23
N PRO A 181 2.09 3.31 13.95
CA PRO A 181 2.91 2.64 12.94
C PRO A 181 4.34 3.18 12.84
N ILE A 182 4.52 4.50 12.88
CA ILE A 182 5.88 5.09 12.90
C ILE A 182 6.65 4.68 14.15
N LEU A 183 6.02 4.65 15.33
CA LEU A 183 6.68 4.19 16.55
C LEU A 183 7.04 2.70 16.50
N VAL A 184 6.20 1.87 15.88
CA VAL A 184 6.51 0.45 15.63
C VAL A 184 7.70 0.34 14.68
N LEU A 185 7.71 1.06 13.57
CA LEU A 185 8.86 1.09 12.65
C LEU A 185 10.16 1.53 13.36
N ALA A 186 10.09 2.61 14.13
CA ALA A 186 11.25 3.08 14.93
C ALA A 186 11.75 1.99 15.91
N SER A 187 10.82 1.24 16.52
CA SER A 187 11.17 0.14 17.42
C SER A 187 11.83 -1.02 16.67
N ILE A 188 11.32 -1.38 15.47
CA ILE A 188 11.93 -2.41 14.62
C ILE A 188 13.37 -2.00 14.26
N ILE A 189 13.54 -0.77 13.80
CA ILE A 189 14.86 -0.22 13.43
C ILE A 189 15.82 -0.28 14.62
N TRP A 190 15.39 0.20 15.78
CA TRP A 190 16.21 0.21 16.99
C TRP A 190 16.62 -1.20 17.42
N ILE A 191 15.66 -2.12 17.56
CA ILE A 191 15.90 -3.48 18.02
C ILE A 191 16.79 -4.24 17.02
N SER A 192 16.47 -4.20 15.73
CA SER A 192 17.21 -4.93 14.71
C SER A 192 18.65 -4.41 14.55
N THR A 193 18.85 -3.09 14.63
CA THR A 193 20.19 -2.48 14.59
C THR A 193 21.00 -2.85 15.84
N TYR A 194 20.37 -2.87 17.02
CA TYR A 194 21.05 -3.28 18.27
C TYR A 194 21.51 -4.75 18.21
N LEU A 195 20.72 -5.62 17.59
CA LEU A 195 21.01 -7.06 17.50
C LEU A 195 22.13 -7.39 16.48
N THR A 196 22.09 -6.78 15.30
CA THR A 196 22.97 -7.20 14.18
C THR A 196 23.45 -6.05 13.29
N GLY A 197 23.44 -4.82 13.80
CA GLY A 197 23.86 -3.63 13.04
C GLY A 197 22.90 -3.32 11.88
N LEU A 198 23.41 -2.64 10.84
CA LEU A 198 22.61 -2.26 9.67
C LEU A 198 22.06 -3.45 8.90
N TYR A 199 22.76 -4.61 8.92
CA TYR A 199 22.27 -5.86 8.36
C TYR A 199 20.93 -6.27 9.00
N GLY A 200 20.76 -6.01 10.30
CA GLY A 200 19.53 -6.30 11.04
C GLY A 200 18.29 -5.62 10.47
N VAL A 201 18.41 -4.39 9.99
CA VAL A 201 17.28 -3.66 9.39
C VAL A 201 16.84 -4.33 8.11
N GLY A 202 17.79 -4.70 7.23
CA GLY A 202 17.48 -5.41 5.99
C GLY A 202 16.84 -6.77 6.25
N ILE A 203 17.39 -7.54 7.20
CA ILE A 203 16.86 -8.87 7.49
C ILE A 203 15.50 -8.81 8.22
N ALA A 204 15.23 -7.74 8.99
CA ALA A 204 13.90 -7.50 9.55
C ALA A 204 12.88 -7.17 8.45
N ALA A 205 13.27 -6.39 7.42
CA ALA A 205 12.43 -6.14 6.25
C ALA A 205 12.13 -7.44 5.48
N VAL A 206 13.14 -8.29 5.28
CA VAL A 206 12.95 -9.63 4.69
C VAL A 206 12.02 -10.48 5.54
N GLY A 207 12.16 -10.45 6.87
CA GLY A 207 11.29 -11.16 7.80
C GLY A 207 9.84 -10.68 7.77
N MET A 208 9.63 -9.36 7.68
CA MET A 208 8.31 -8.78 7.53
C MET A 208 7.64 -9.24 6.22
N LEU A 209 8.39 -9.26 5.12
CA LEU A 209 7.89 -9.60 3.79
C LEU A 209 7.85 -11.11 3.51
N ALA A 210 8.38 -11.95 4.39
CA ALA A 210 8.56 -13.39 4.13
C ALA A 210 7.25 -14.11 3.79
N THR A 211 6.13 -13.76 4.44
CA THR A 211 4.81 -14.36 4.20
C THR A 211 3.95 -13.57 3.22
N VAL A 212 4.59 -12.73 2.41
CA VAL A 212 3.90 -11.88 1.43
C VAL A 212 3.00 -12.65 0.46
N GLY A 213 3.33 -13.90 0.14
CA GLY A 213 2.53 -14.72 -0.77
C GLY A 213 1.09 -14.91 -0.30
N ILE A 214 0.87 -15.23 0.98
CA ILE A 214 -0.49 -15.32 1.52
C ILE A 214 -1.10 -13.93 1.73
N THR A 215 -0.32 -12.93 2.15
CA THR A 215 -0.82 -11.57 2.32
C THR A 215 -1.36 -11.02 1.00
N MET A 216 -0.63 -11.22 -0.10
CA MET A 216 -1.09 -10.83 -1.44
C MET A 216 -2.31 -11.61 -1.92
N ALA A 217 -2.39 -12.90 -1.61
CA ALA A 217 -3.56 -13.70 -1.96
C ALA A 217 -4.83 -13.20 -1.24
N ILE A 218 -4.67 -12.73 0.01
CA ILE A 218 -5.76 -12.17 0.80
C ILE A 218 -6.12 -10.76 0.33
N ASP A 219 -5.13 -9.97 -0.07
CA ASP A 219 -5.35 -8.63 -0.59
C ASP A 219 -6.09 -8.67 -1.94
N ALA A 220 -5.65 -9.54 -2.85
CA ALA A 220 -6.32 -9.78 -4.13
C ALA A 220 -7.76 -10.33 -3.99
N TYR A 221 -8.11 -10.88 -2.84
CA TYR A 221 -9.47 -11.33 -2.53
C TYR A 221 -10.48 -10.17 -2.55
N GLY A 222 -10.09 -8.97 -2.07
CA GLY A 222 -10.97 -7.79 -2.02
C GLY A 222 -11.56 -7.44 -3.40
N PRO A 223 -10.73 -7.07 -4.40
CA PRO A 223 -11.22 -6.77 -5.76
C PRO A 223 -12.00 -7.91 -6.41
N VAL A 224 -11.65 -9.17 -6.13
CA VAL A 224 -12.39 -10.33 -6.66
C VAL A 224 -13.78 -10.42 -6.04
N ALA A 225 -13.92 -10.16 -4.73
CA ALA A 225 -15.22 -10.20 -4.05
C ALA A 225 -16.12 -9.03 -4.49
N ASP A 226 -15.56 -7.83 -4.63
CA ASP A 226 -16.26 -6.64 -5.12
C ASP A 226 -16.76 -6.85 -6.55
N ASN A 227 -15.89 -7.27 -7.46
CA ASN A 227 -16.27 -7.60 -8.84
C ASN A 227 -17.32 -8.72 -8.92
N ALA A 228 -17.27 -9.72 -8.03
CA ALA A 228 -18.30 -10.74 -7.96
C ALA A 228 -19.66 -10.16 -7.61
N GLY A 229 -19.69 -9.16 -6.71
CA GLY A 229 -20.88 -8.38 -6.37
C GLY A 229 -21.43 -7.62 -7.59
N GLY A 230 -20.59 -6.87 -8.27
CA GLY A 230 -20.93 -6.13 -9.48
C GLY A 230 -21.49 -7.05 -10.60
N ILE A 231 -20.82 -8.19 -10.84
CA ILE A 231 -21.28 -9.19 -11.82
C ILE A 231 -22.64 -9.77 -11.41
N ALA A 232 -22.85 -10.09 -10.13
CA ALA A 232 -24.12 -10.61 -9.65
C ALA A 232 -25.26 -9.60 -9.84
N GLU A 233 -25.01 -8.31 -9.67
CA GLU A 233 -25.96 -7.24 -9.93
C GLU A 233 -26.26 -7.09 -11.41
N MET A 234 -25.23 -6.97 -12.26
CA MET A 234 -25.37 -6.88 -13.71
C MET A 234 -26.11 -8.07 -14.32
N ALA A 235 -25.91 -9.27 -13.76
CA ALA A 235 -26.58 -10.50 -14.21
C ALA A 235 -27.98 -10.69 -13.63
N GLY A 236 -28.45 -9.81 -12.74
CA GLY A 236 -29.76 -9.91 -12.10
C GLY A 236 -29.93 -11.18 -11.26
N MET A 237 -28.89 -11.63 -10.56
CA MET A 237 -28.88 -12.90 -9.79
C MET A 237 -29.76 -12.87 -8.52
N GLY A 238 -30.31 -11.72 -8.17
CA GLY A 238 -31.25 -11.56 -7.06
C GLY A 238 -30.59 -11.26 -5.70
N GLU A 239 -31.43 -10.86 -4.75
CA GLU A 239 -30.98 -10.36 -3.42
C GLU A 239 -30.25 -11.40 -2.58
N GLU A 240 -30.56 -12.69 -2.73
CA GLU A 240 -29.89 -13.75 -1.96
C GLU A 240 -28.43 -13.88 -2.33
N THR A 241 -28.11 -13.85 -3.63
CA THR A 241 -26.74 -13.86 -4.14
C THR A 241 -26.00 -12.58 -3.73
N ARG A 242 -26.66 -11.42 -3.86
CA ARG A 242 -26.08 -10.13 -3.42
C ARG A 242 -25.72 -10.10 -1.95
N LYS A 243 -26.54 -10.64 -1.05
CA LYS A 243 -26.20 -10.73 0.38
C LYS A 243 -24.93 -11.52 0.63
N ILE A 244 -24.69 -12.58 -0.14
CA ILE A 244 -23.47 -13.37 -0.02
C ILE A 244 -22.26 -12.56 -0.54
N THR A 245 -22.35 -12.01 -1.74
CA THR A 245 -21.26 -11.22 -2.33
C THR A 245 -20.93 -9.97 -1.51
N ASP A 246 -21.94 -9.25 -1.01
CA ASP A 246 -21.76 -8.06 -0.17
C ASP A 246 -21.06 -8.41 1.16
N SER A 247 -21.38 -9.58 1.76
CA SER A 247 -20.68 -10.03 2.96
C SER A 247 -19.22 -10.40 2.70
N LEU A 248 -18.92 -10.94 1.53
CA LEU A 248 -17.56 -11.25 1.10
C LEU A 248 -16.77 -9.99 0.77
N ASP A 249 -17.39 -9.00 0.11
CA ASP A 249 -16.78 -7.69 -0.17
C ASP A 249 -16.41 -6.95 1.14
N GLU A 250 -17.27 -6.99 2.14
CA GLU A 250 -16.95 -6.41 3.47
C GLU A 250 -15.66 -6.97 4.07
N VAL A 251 -15.49 -8.29 4.01
CA VAL A 251 -14.25 -8.95 4.45
C VAL A 251 -13.07 -8.50 3.58
N GLY A 252 -13.28 -8.39 2.27
CA GLY A 252 -12.29 -7.92 1.30
C GLY A 252 -11.76 -6.52 1.63
N ASN A 253 -12.65 -5.57 1.94
CA ASN A 253 -12.28 -4.21 2.31
C ASN A 253 -11.45 -4.15 3.60
N SER A 254 -11.81 -4.95 4.59
CA SER A 254 -11.06 -5.02 5.85
C SER A 254 -9.67 -5.62 5.64
N THR A 255 -9.55 -6.67 4.84
CA THR A 255 -8.26 -7.31 4.54
C THR A 255 -7.36 -6.44 3.66
N ALA A 256 -7.92 -5.72 2.68
CA ALA A 256 -7.18 -4.78 1.84
C ALA A 256 -6.57 -3.62 2.66
N ALA A 257 -7.30 -3.09 3.66
CA ALA A 257 -6.77 -2.06 4.55
C ALA A 257 -5.56 -2.58 5.35
N ILE A 258 -5.62 -3.81 5.87
CA ILE A 258 -4.51 -4.46 6.57
C ILE A 258 -3.31 -4.63 5.62
N GLY A 259 -3.56 -5.12 4.40
CA GLY A 259 -2.54 -5.32 3.36
C GLY A 259 -1.81 -4.02 2.99
N LYS A 260 -2.56 -2.93 2.78
CA LYS A 260 -2.00 -1.60 2.48
C LYS A 260 -1.11 -1.08 3.62
N GLY A 261 -1.56 -1.17 4.88
CA GLY A 261 -0.75 -0.77 6.03
C GLY A 261 0.53 -1.59 6.18
N PHE A 262 0.44 -2.90 5.99
CA PHE A 262 1.58 -3.81 5.97
C PHE A 262 2.56 -3.46 4.85
N ALA A 263 2.08 -3.23 3.62
CA ALA A 263 2.89 -2.89 2.47
C ALA A 263 3.69 -1.58 2.69
N ILE A 264 3.05 -0.55 3.25
CA ILE A 264 3.71 0.73 3.58
C ILE A 264 4.83 0.52 4.62
N GLY A 265 4.56 -0.25 5.68
CA GLY A 265 5.57 -0.56 6.69
C GLY A 265 6.75 -1.35 6.13
N ALA A 266 6.47 -2.33 5.27
CA ALA A 266 7.48 -3.14 4.62
C ALA A 266 8.34 -2.33 3.64
N ALA A 267 7.71 -1.47 2.81
CA ALA A 267 8.41 -0.57 1.90
C ALA A 267 9.32 0.41 2.65
N ALA A 268 8.87 0.92 3.81
CA ALA A 268 9.67 1.79 4.67
C ALA A 268 10.96 1.11 5.16
N LEU A 269 10.85 -0.13 5.62
CA LEU A 269 12.02 -0.90 6.07
C LEU A 269 12.93 -1.30 4.90
N ALA A 270 12.36 -1.69 3.75
CA ALA A 270 13.12 -2.01 2.54
C ALA A 270 13.90 -0.79 2.04
N ALA A 271 13.25 0.37 1.93
CA ALA A 271 13.91 1.61 1.55
C ALA A 271 15.03 1.99 2.51
N LEU A 272 14.81 1.86 3.83
CA LEU A 272 15.86 2.11 4.82
C LEU A 272 17.03 1.14 4.69
N ALA A 273 16.76 -0.13 4.41
CA ALA A 273 17.81 -1.12 4.15
C ALA A 273 18.63 -0.75 2.92
N ILE A 274 17.98 -0.29 1.83
CA ILE A 274 18.67 0.18 0.62
C ILE A 274 19.48 1.44 0.91
N ILE A 275 18.97 2.37 1.73
CA ILE A 275 19.73 3.56 2.20
C ILE A 275 20.95 3.14 3.00
N ALA A 276 20.83 2.16 3.89
CA ALA A 276 21.95 1.62 4.62
C ALA A 276 22.99 1.00 3.68
N ALA A 277 22.57 0.23 2.68
CA ALA A 277 23.46 -0.31 1.65
C ALA A 277 24.14 0.80 0.81
N PHE A 278 23.45 1.90 0.53
CA PHE A 278 24.02 3.08 -0.11
C PHE A 278 25.15 3.68 0.73
N VAL A 279 24.94 3.87 2.02
CA VAL A 279 25.95 4.41 2.95
C VAL A 279 27.18 3.51 3.00
N GLU A 280 26.98 2.20 3.15
CA GLU A 280 28.08 1.22 3.17
C GLU A 280 28.84 1.15 1.84
N THR A 281 28.14 1.23 0.71
CA THR A 281 28.75 1.22 -0.62
C THR A 281 29.63 2.46 -0.84
N ILE A 282 29.18 3.64 -0.44
CA ILE A 282 29.98 4.88 -0.50
C ILE A 282 31.21 4.78 0.44
N ALA A 283 31.03 4.31 1.66
CA ALA A 283 32.12 4.11 2.62
C ALA A 283 33.20 3.18 2.04
N HIS A 284 32.77 2.06 1.46
CA HIS A 284 33.67 1.10 0.82
C HIS A 284 34.39 1.71 -0.40
N SER A 285 33.69 2.41 -1.29
CA SER A 285 34.25 3.05 -2.47
C SER A 285 35.30 4.12 -2.12
N ARG A 286 35.07 4.89 -1.04
CA ARG A 286 35.98 5.94 -0.59
C ARG A 286 37.11 5.43 0.29
N GLY A 287 37.10 4.15 0.70
CA GLY A 287 38.08 3.53 1.57
C GLY A 287 38.11 4.11 2.99
N GLY A 288 36.97 4.59 3.50
CA GLY A 288 36.84 5.19 4.82
C GLY A 288 35.39 5.30 5.27
N GLU A 289 35.16 5.80 6.47
CA GLU A 289 33.82 6.00 6.99
C GLU A 289 33.07 7.07 6.19
N PHE A 290 31.79 6.78 5.88
CA PHE A 290 30.85 7.74 5.33
C PHE A 290 29.70 7.93 6.31
N VAL A 291 29.61 9.11 6.91
CA VAL A 291 28.64 9.43 7.98
C VAL A 291 27.77 10.61 7.55
N LEU A 292 26.48 10.47 7.66
CA LEU A 292 25.50 11.53 7.39
C LEU A 292 25.21 12.29 8.68
N LEU A 293 25.87 13.44 8.88
CA LEU A 293 25.66 14.28 10.06
C LEU A 293 24.52 15.26 9.82
N LEU A 294 23.52 15.27 10.71
CA LEU A 294 22.41 16.22 10.65
C LEU A 294 22.85 17.69 10.76
N SER A 295 24.02 17.95 11.32
CA SER A 295 24.60 19.30 11.39
C SER A 295 25.30 19.74 10.11
N ASP A 296 25.52 18.84 9.16
CA ASP A 296 26.07 19.18 7.84
C ASP A 296 25.01 19.89 6.98
N PRO A 297 25.28 21.14 6.52
CA PRO A 297 24.34 21.85 5.65
C PRO A 297 24.00 21.09 4.37
N LYS A 298 24.90 20.28 3.80
CA LYS A 298 24.63 19.47 2.60
C LYS A 298 23.58 18.41 2.88
N VAL A 299 23.69 17.72 4.02
CA VAL A 299 22.71 16.72 4.47
C VAL A 299 21.35 17.38 4.69
N LEU A 300 21.31 18.54 5.38
CA LEU A 300 20.05 19.27 5.61
C LEU A 300 19.41 19.75 4.31
N VAL A 301 20.17 20.29 3.37
CA VAL A 301 19.65 20.68 2.04
C VAL A 301 19.05 19.46 1.33
N GLY A 302 19.76 18.34 1.35
CA GLY A 302 19.24 17.08 0.82
C GLY A 302 17.91 16.68 1.49
N MET A 303 17.84 16.72 2.81
CA MET A 303 16.61 16.36 3.56
C MET A 303 15.42 17.25 3.17
N PHE A 304 15.60 18.58 3.03
CA PHE A 304 14.53 19.47 2.59
C PHE A 304 14.08 19.17 1.16
N ILE A 305 15.01 18.88 0.26
CA ILE A 305 14.65 18.43 -1.10
C ILE A 305 13.87 17.11 -1.00
N GLY A 306 14.38 16.13 -0.26
CA GLY A 306 13.76 14.82 -0.10
C GLY A 306 12.33 14.88 0.42
N ILE A 307 12.08 15.66 1.48
CA ILE A 307 10.73 15.77 2.05
C ILE A 307 9.76 16.53 1.14
N SER A 308 10.25 17.40 0.24
CA SER A 308 9.39 18.15 -0.69
C SER A 308 8.86 17.29 -1.84
N ILE A 309 9.61 16.25 -2.24
CA ILE A 309 9.26 15.39 -3.38
C ILE A 309 7.93 14.64 -3.16
N PRO A 310 7.64 13.98 -2.04
CA PRO A 310 6.36 13.35 -1.78
C PRO A 310 5.16 14.30 -1.93
N PHE A 311 5.29 15.53 -1.42
CA PHE A 311 4.22 16.54 -1.55
C PHE A 311 4.00 16.93 -3.01
N LEU A 312 5.06 17.09 -3.78
CA LEU A 312 4.98 17.41 -5.22
C LEU A 312 4.30 16.25 -5.98
N ILE A 313 4.75 15.02 -5.77
CA ILE A 313 4.19 13.83 -6.43
C ILE A 313 2.72 13.64 -6.03
N SER A 314 2.40 13.78 -4.75
CA SER A 314 1.02 13.70 -4.25
C SER A 314 0.12 14.74 -4.92
N SER A 315 0.57 15.98 -5.04
CA SER A 315 -0.16 17.03 -5.74
C SER A 315 -0.41 16.70 -7.21
N ILE A 316 0.60 16.19 -7.91
CA ILE A 316 0.50 15.80 -9.32
C ILE A 316 -0.48 14.63 -9.49
N THR A 317 -0.34 13.58 -8.68
CA THR A 317 -1.20 12.39 -8.77
C THR A 317 -2.65 12.68 -8.43
N MET A 318 -2.93 13.44 -7.38
CA MET A 318 -4.29 13.83 -7.01
C MET A 318 -4.97 14.65 -8.10
N THR A 319 -4.26 15.65 -8.66
CA THR A 319 -4.79 16.44 -9.78
C THR A 319 -5.04 15.56 -11.00
N ALA A 320 -4.12 14.64 -11.28
CA ALA A 320 -4.23 13.71 -12.41
C ALA A 320 -5.47 12.81 -12.31
N VAL A 321 -5.77 12.30 -11.11
CA VAL A 321 -6.99 11.49 -10.87
C VAL A 321 -8.25 12.34 -11.06
N GLY A 322 -8.27 13.56 -10.51
CA GLY A 322 -9.41 14.48 -10.68
C GLY A 322 -9.73 14.79 -12.16
N ASP A 323 -8.68 15.05 -12.95
CA ASP A 323 -8.85 15.29 -14.39
C ASP A 323 -9.33 14.04 -15.14
N ALA A 324 -8.79 12.85 -14.81
CA ALA A 324 -9.21 11.58 -15.41
C ALA A 324 -10.68 11.27 -15.07
N ALA A 325 -11.07 11.48 -13.81
CA ALA A 325 -12.45 11.34 -13.37
C ALA A 325 -13.38 12.30 -14.12
N PHE A 326 -12.95 13.53 -14.36
CA PHE A 326 -13.73 14.51 -15.11
C PHE A 326 -13.93 14.10 -16.59
N GLU A 327 -12.88 13.54 -17.24
CA GLU A 327 -13.00 13.00 -18.60
C GLU A 327 -13.98 11.83 -18.63
N MET A 328 -13.93 10.92 -17.64
CA MET A 328 -14.84 9.78 -17.51
C MET A 328 -16.29 10.24 -17.28
N ILE A 329 -16.53 11.18 -16.39
CA ILE A 329 -17.84 11.76 -16.10
C ILE A 329 -18.47 12.34 -17.39
N ASN A 330 -17.69 13.09 -18.17
CA ASN A 330 -18.19 13.69 -19.41
C ASN A 330 -18.53 12.61 -20.46
N GLU A 331 -17.75 11.54 -20.54
CA GLU A 331 -18.04 10.42 -21.45
C GLU A 331 -19.32 9.67 -21.04
N ILE A 332 -19.49 9.37 -19.75
CA ILE A 332 -20.70 8.71 -19.26
C ILE A 332 -21.93 9.58 -19.52
N ARG A 333 -21.86 10.89 -19.23
CA ARG A 333 -22.95 11.83 -19.54
C ARG A 333 -23.24 11.92 -21.02
N ARG A 334 -22.21 11.89 -21.88
CA ARG A 334 -22.37 11.86 -23.33
C ARG A 334 -23.15 10.61 -23.76
N GLN A 335 -22.77 9.45 -23.26
CA GLN A 335 -23.43 8.18 -23.62
C GLN A 335 -24.89 8.16 -23.17
N PHE A 336 -25.20 8.58 -21.95
CA PHE A 336 -26.61 8.68 -21.49
C PHE A 336 -27.45 9.63 -22.32
N LYS A 337 -26.87 10.66 -22.91
CA LYS A 337 -27.57 11.63 -23.75
C LYS A 337 -27.69 11.22 -25.22
N GLU A 338 -26.63 10.59 -25.77
CA GLU A 338 -26.47 10.39 -27.19
C GLU A 338 -26.84 8.96 -27.66
N ILE A 339 -26.83 7.97 -26.76
CA ILE A 339 -27.24 6.60 -27.09
C ILE A 339 -28.73 6.43 -26.79
N PRO A 340 -29.60 6.41 -27.81
CA PRO A 340 -31.04 6.30 -27.59
C PRO A 340 -31.38 4.94 -26.95
N GLY A 341 -32.17 4.97 -25.87
CA GLY A 341 -32.61 3.76 -25.19
C GLY A 341 -31.62 3.17 -24.20
N LEU A 342 -30.48 3.84 -23.91
CA LEU A 342 -29.50 3.34 -22.95
C LEU A 342 -30.05 3.35 -21.51
N LEU A 343 -30.67 4.43 -21.08
CA LEU A 343 -31.27 4.53 -19.73
C LEU A 343 -32.52 3.64 -19.58
N GLU A 344 -33.22 3.37 -20.67
CA GLU A 344 -34.35 2.46 -20.69
C GLU A 344 -33.95 0.97 -20.79
N GLY A 345 -32.66 0.67 -20.93
CA GLY A 345 -32.14 -0.69 -21.05
C GLY A 345 -32.34 -1.33 -22.41
N ASN A 346 -32.62 -0.54 -23.46
CA ASN A 346 -32.84 -1.01 -24.81
C ASN A 346 -31.60 -0.91 -25.73
N ALA A 347 -30.50 -0.37 -25.20
CA ALA A 347 -29.23 -0.24 -25.89
C ALA A 347 -28.06 -0.58 -24.92
N GLU A 348 -26.94 -1.01 -25.49
CA GLU A 348 -25.73 -1.30 -24.71
C GLU A 348 -24.83 -0.08 -24.63
N PRO A 349 -24.15 0.15 -23.47
CA PRO A 349 -23.16 1.21 -23.32
C PRO A 349 -21.85 0.88 -24.07
N ASP A 350 -21.13 1.92 -24.49
CA ASP A 350 -19.74 1.78 -24.99
C ASP A 350 -18.76 1.74 -23.80
N THR A 351 -18.67 0.58 -23.17
CA THR A 351 -17.77 0.35 -22.03
C THR A 351 -16.30 0.39 -22.45
N ALA A 352 -15.98 -0.03 -23.69
CA ALA A 352 -14.62 -0.01 -24.21
C ALA A 352 -14.04 1.41 -24.24
N LYS A 353 -14.86 2.41 -24.55
CA LYS A 353 -14.45 3.81 -24.53
C LYS A 353 -14.10 4.30 -23.12
N CYS A 354 -14.83 3.89 -22.11
CA CYS A 354 -14.54 4.20 -20.72
C CYS A 354 -13.22 3.56 -20.25
N VAL A 355 -12.98 2.30 -20.60
CA VAL A 355 -11.71 1.61 -20.32
C VAL A 355 -10.52 2.31 -21.02
N ASP A 356 -10.68 2.74 -22.27
CA ASP A 356 -9.64 3.47 -23.02
C ASP A 356 -9.28 4.81 -22.34
N ILE A 357 -10.29 5.56 -21.88
CA ILE A 357 -10.09 6.82 -21.15
C ILE A 357 -9.29 6.57 -19.87
N ALA A 358 -9.71 5.61 -19.04
CA ALA A 358 -9.04 5.29 -17.78
C ALA A 358 -7.58 4.87 -18.02
N THR A 359 -7.35 3.94 -18.95
CA THR A 359 -6.00 3.42 -19.26
C THR A 359 -5.09 4.49 -19.84
N SER A 360 -5.58 5.29 -20.80
CA SER A 360 -4.80 6.37 -21.41
C SER A 360 -4.45 7.46 -20.41
N ALA A 361 -5.38 7.81 -19.53
CA ALA A 361 -5.15 8.77 -18.46
C ALA A 361 -4.07 8.27 -17.50
N ALA A 362 -4.18 7.03 -17.02
CA ALA A 362 -3.21 6.42 -16.11
C ALA A 362 -1.79 6.44 -16.70
N LEU A 363 -1.61 5.94 -17.91
CA LEU A 363 -0.29 5.86 -18.55
C LEU A 363 0.36 7.24 -18.78
N LYS A 364 -0.40 8.21 -19.27
CA LYS A 364 0.14 9.55 -19.59
C LYS A 364 0.48 10.34 -18.33
N ARG A 365 -0.36 10.25 -17.29
CA ARG A 365 -0.24 11.10 -16.11
C ARG A 365 0.80 10.57 -15.11
N MET A 366 1.12 9.27 -15.16
CA MET A 366 2.18 8.68 -14.32
C MET A 366 3.60 8.88 -14.88
N LEU A 367 3.74 9.38 -16.11
CA LEU A 367 5.06 9.60 -16.71
C LEU A 367 5.89 10.65 -15.94
N LEU A 368 5.29 11.77 -15.57
CA LEU A 368 5.99 12.85 -14.85
C LEU A 368 6.44 12.43 -13.44
N PRO A 369 5.59 11.82 -12.60
CA PRO A 369 6.01 11.21 -11.34
C PRO A 369 7.19 10.25 -11.50
N GLY A 370 7.13 9.35 -12.49
CA GLY A 370 8.22 8.40 -12.77
C GLY A 370 9.55 9.07 -13.15
N ILE A 371 9.49 10.10 -14.00
CA ILE A 371 10.68 10.88 -14.37
C ILE A 371 11.28 11.55 -13.12
N ILE A 372 10.48 12.14 -12.26
CA ILE A 372 10.96 12.78 -11.02
C ILE A 372 11.62 11.74 -10.12
N ALA A 373 10.97 10.59 -9.89
CA ALA A 373 11.50 9.52 -9.04
C ALA A 373 12.88 9.03 -9.47
N VAL A 374 13.11 8.86 -10.78
CA VAL A 374 14.38 8.37 -11.32
C VAL A 374 15.43 9.49 -11.43
N SER A 375 15.03 10.72 -11.82
CA SER A 375 15.98 11.80 -12.08
C SER A 375 16.43 12.52 -10.81
N ALA A 376 15.58 12.64 -9.77
CA ALA A 376 15.91 13.38 -8.56
C ALA A 376 17.19 12.86 -7.87
N PRO A 377 17.37 11.53 -7.66
CA PRO A 377 18.61 11.02 -7.08
C PRO A 377 19.86 11.35 -7.92
N ALA A 378 19.76 11.23 -9.23
CA ALA A 378 20.88 11.54 -10.14
C ALA A 378 21.22 13.03 -10.09
N VAL A 379 20.22 13.92 -10.16
CA VAL A 379 20.42 15.38 -10.10
C VAL A 379 21.05 15.80 -8.77
N VAL A 380 20.55 15.27 -7.65
CA VAL A 380 21.07 15.60 -6.32
C VAL A 380 22.46 14.97 -6.11
N GLY A 381 22.62 13.70 -6.45
CA GLY A 381 23.90 12.98 -6.28
C GLY A 381 25.04 13.61 -7.06
N PHE A 382 24.88 13.82 -8.35
CA PHE A 382 25.93 14.42 -9.20
C PHE A 382 26.03 15.95 -9.05
N GLY A 383 24.93 16.63 -8.69
CA GLY A 383 24.91 18.08 -8.55
C GLY A 383 25.34 18.60 -7.18
N LEU A 384 24.97 17.92 -6.10
CA LEU A 384 25.21 18.35 -4.72
C LEU A 384 26.10 17.40 -3.91
N GLY A 385 26.33 16.18 -4.41
CA GLY A 385 27.20 15.18 -3.81
C GLY A 385 26.47 14.12 -2.98
N ALA A 386 27.21 13.10 -2.57
CA ALA A 386 26.69 11.93 -1.86
C ALA A 386 26.05 12.26 -0.52
N GLU A 387 26.58 13.25 0.21
CA GLU A 387 26.05 13.71 1.50
C GLU A 387 24.63 14.28 1.34
N SER A 388 24.41 15.11 0.30
CA SER A 388 23.09 15.66 -0.01
C SER A 388 22.14 14.58 -0.51
N LEU A 389 22.61 13.60 -1.29
CA LEU A 389 21.82 12.48 -1.73
C LEU A 389 21.35 11.62 -0.54
N GLY A 390 22.25 11.30 0.37
CA GLY A 390 21.88 10.59 1.61
C GLY A 390 20.85 11.35 2.45
N GLY A 391 21.02 12.68 2.57
CA GLY A 391 20.03 13.55 3.20
C GLY A 391 18.68 13.51 2.49
N MET A 392 18.66 13.57 1.15
CA MET A 392 17.44 13.47 0.34
C MET A 392 16.70 12.15 0.56
N LEU A 393 17.41 11.04 0.61
CA LEU A 393 16.82 9.75 0.89
C LEU A 393 16.19 9.69 2.28
N GLY A 394 16.88 10.21 3.32
CA GLY A 394 16.34 10.27 4.68
C GLY A 394 15.08 11.14 4.77
N GLY A 395 15.09 12.33 4.19
CA GLY A 395 13.93 13.23 4.14
C GLY A 395 12.78 12.63 3.32
N GLY A 396 13.09 12.04 2.17
CA GLY A 396 12.13 11.34 1.32
C GLY A 396 11.46 10.16 2.01
N LEU A 397 12.24 9.34 2.74
CA LEU A 397 11.72 8.21 3.50
C LEU A 397 10.67 8.66 4.52
N ILE A 398 11.02 9.63 5.37
CA ILE A 398 10.11 10.13 6.40
C ILE A 398 8.85 10.75 5.78
N GLY A 399 9.01 11.55 4.73
CA GLY A 399 7.89 12.18 4.02
C GLY A 399 6.97 11.17 3.36
N CYS A 400 7.52 10.23 2.58
CA CYS A 400 6.75 9.19 1.88
C CYS A 400 5.97 8.31 2.85
N VAL A 401 6.63 7.79 3.91
CA VAL A 401 5.98 6.88 4.88
C VAL A 401 4.85 7.58 5.63
N SER A 402 5.09 8.83 6.09
CA SER A 402 4.08 9.58 6.81
C SER A 402 2.87 9.90 5.94
N MET A 403 3.09 10.32 4.69
CA MET A 403 2.02 10.63 3.75
C MET A 403 1.28 9.37 3.29
N ALA A 404 1.99 8.29 2.98
CA ALA A 404 1.38 7.03 2.59
C ALA A 404 0.42 6.50 3.65
N LEU A 405 0.87 6.43 4.92
CA LEU A 405 0.03 6.00 6.05
C LEU A 405 -1.18 6.91 6.23
N MET A 406 -0.97 8.23 6.24
CA MET A 406 -2.04 9.20 6.41
C MET A 406 -3.09 9.07 5.32
N MET A 407 -2.66 9.01 4.05
CA MET A 407 -3.55 8.97 2.90
C MET A 407 -4.30 7.64 2.79
N ALA A 408 -3.59 6.51 2.90
CA ALA A 408 -4.20 5.20 2.83
C ALA A 408 -5.25 5.00 3.93
N ASN A 409 -4.92 5.38 5.17
CA ASN A 409 -5.82 5.19 6.30
C ASN A 409 -6.99 6.20 6.29
N ALA A 410 -6.78 7.45 5.91
CA ALA A 410 -7.87 8.42 5.75
C ALA A 410 -8.85 7.96 4.67
N GLY A 411 -8.34 7.56 3.50
CA GLY A 411 -9.16 7.10 2.38
C GLY A 411 -9.97 5.86 2.74
N GLY A 412 -9.32 4.83 3.32
CA GLY A 412 -10.03 3.63 3.78
C GLY A 412 -11.05 3.90 4.88
N ALA A 413 -10.78 4.85 5.78
CA ALA A 413 -11.72 5.21 6.83
C ALA A 413 -12.95 5.96 6.30
N TRP A 414 -12.80 6.82 5.27
CA TRP A 414 -13.94 7.47 4.61
C TRP A 414 -14.82 6.48 3.86
N ASP A 415 -14.24 5.56 3.12
CA ASP A 415 -14.97 4.52 2.38
C ASP A 415 -15.77 3.64 3.35
N ASN A 416 -15.13 3.14 4.40
CA ASN A 416 -15.81 2.33 5.40
C ASN A 416 -16.86 3.13 6.21
N ALA A 417 -16.71 4.45 6.36
CA ALA A 417 -17.76 5.30 6.97
C ALA A 417 -19.00 5.40 6.07
N LYS A 418 -18.83 5.49 4.75
CA LYS A 418 -19.94 5.40 3.78
C LYS A 418 -20.63 4.04 3.89
N LYS A 419 -19.87 2.94 3.82
CA LYS A 419 -20.41 1.57 3.94
C LYS A 419 -21.10 1.32 5.28
N TYR A 420 -20.59 1.89 6.38
CA TYR A 420 -21.24 1.83 7.70
C TYR A 420 -22.65 2.45 7.68
N ILE A 421 -22.83 3.59 7.01
CA ILE A 421 -24.15 4.23 6.86
C ILE A 421 -25.04 3.38 5.94
N GLU A 422 -24.51 2.85 4.85
CA GLU A 422 -25.24 2.03 3.87
C GLU A 422 -25.84 0.76 4.47
N LYS A 423 -25.26 0.23 5.55
CA LYS A 423 -25.81 -0.88 6.36
C LYS A 423 -27.05 -0.53 7.19
N GLY A 424 -27.57 0.69 7.06
CA GLY A 424 -28.77 1.16 7.77
C GLY A 424 -28.47 1.97 9.03
N ASN A 425 -27.18 2.19 9.37
CA ASN A 425 -26.84 3.08 10.47
C ASN A 425 -27.11 4.55 10.10
N LEU A 426 -27.38 5.40 11.08
CA LEU A 426 -27.57 6.86 10.89
C LEU A 426 -28.60 7.22 9.79
N GLY A 427 -29.62 6.37 9.60
CA GLY A 427 -30.68 6.56 8.63
C GLY A 427 -30.51 5.88 7.28
N GLY A 428 -29.34 5.29 6.98
CA GLY A 428 -29.11 4.46 5.79
C GLY A 428 -28.90 5.24 4.48
N LYS A 429 -28.95 4.49 3.38
CA LYS A 429 -28.76 5.03 2.01
C LYS A 429 -29.80 6.13 1.69
N GLY A 430 -29.36 7.16 0.94
CA GLY A 430 -30.23 8.24 0.47
C GLY A 430 -30.48 9.39 1.47
N THR A 431 -29.91 9.32 2.68
CA THR A 431 -29.95 10.41 3.67
C THR A 431 -28.92 11.49 3.38
N GLU A 432 -29.08 12.68 3.98
CA GLU A 432 -28.05 13.74 3.90
C GLU A 432 -26.73 13.31 4.51
N THR A 433 -26.76 12.52 5.57
CA THR A 433 -25.58 11.90 6.20
C THR A 433 -24.87 10.97 5.24
N HIS A 434 -25.61 10.14 4.49
CA HIS A 434 -25.02 9.29 3.44
C HIS A 434 -24.39 10.13 2.33
N ALA A 435 -25.09 11.15 1.84
CA ALA A 435 -24.53 12.04 0.81
C ALA A 435 -23.25 12.76 1.26
N ALA A 436 -23.17 13.17 2.54
CA ALA A 436 -21.96 13.73 3.13
C ALA A 436 -20.81 12.72 3.17
N ALA A 437 -21.08 11.46 3.52
CA ALA A 437 -20.08 10.40 3.56
C ALA A 437 -19.58 10.03 2.15
N VAL A 438 -20.44 10.02 1.13
CA VAL A 438 -20.06 9.84 -0.29
C VAL A 438 -19.07 10.91 -0.76
N VAL A 439 -19.20 12.15 -0.30
CA VAL A 439 -18.21 13.20 -0.60
C VAL A 439 -16.85 12.85 0.02
N GLY A 440 -16.84 12.36 1.26
CA GLY A 440 -15.62 11.90 1.93
C GLY A 440 -14.94 10.77 1.18
N ASP A 441 -15.69 9.77 0.78
CA ASP A 441 -15.24 8.62 -0.01
C ASP A 441 -14.64 9.05 -1.36
N THR A 442 -15.34 9.90 -2.10
CA THR A 442 -14.87 10.45 -3.38
C THR A 442 -13.50 11.16 -3.28
N VAL A 443 -13.22 11.83 -2.15
CA VAL A 443 -11.91 12.42 -1.88
C VAL A 443 -10.92 11.37 -1.37
N GLY A 444 -11.42 10.36 -0.67
CA GLY A 444 -10.65 9.24 -0.14
C GLY A 444 -10.04 8.33 -1.20
N ASP A 445 -10.75 8.10 -2.31
CA ASP A 445 -10.30 7.21 -3.38
C ASP A 445 -8.93 7.62 -3.98
N PRO A 446 -8.71 8.89 -4.42
CA PRO A 446 -7.38 9.32 -4.84
C PRO A 446 -6.30 9.18 -3.75
N PHE A 447 -6.68 9.30 -2.48
CA PHE A 447 -5.77 9.13 -1.36
C PHE A 447 -5.32 7.67 -1.18
N LYS A 448 -6.29 6.74 -1.09
CA LYS A 448 -6.02 5.32 -0.76
C LYS A 448 -5.50 4.51 -1.94
N ASP A 449 -5.95 4.82 -3.18
CA ASP A 449 -5.74 3.97 -4.34
C ASP A 449 -4.70 4.53 -5.34
N THR A 450 -4.33 5.81 -5.22
CA THR A 450 -3.36 6.42 -6.14
C THR A 450 -2.21 7.10 -5.41
N SER A 451 -2.48 8.17 -4.66
CA SER A 451 -1.43 9.02 -4.09
C SER A 451 -0.70 8.33 -2.94
N GLY A 452 -1.41 7.67 -2.03
CA GLY A 452 -0.82 6.91 -0.93
C GLY A 452 0.12 5.81 -1.42
N PRO A 453 -0.33 4.85 -2.24
CA PRO A 453 0.51 3.79 -2.79
C PRO A 453 1.70 4.30 -3.61
N SER A 454 1.53 5.41 -4.36
CA SER A 454 2.63 6.02 -5.13
C SER A 454 3.83 6.42 -4.27
N MET A 455 3.64 6.70 -2.97
CA MET A 455 4.74 7.06 -2.07
C MET A 455 5.68 5.89 -1.80
N ASN A 456 5.17 4.65 -1.77
CA ASN A 456 5.98 3.45 -1.57
C ASN A 456 6.91 3.23 -2.76
N ILE A 457 6.34 3.29 -3.96
CA ILE A 457 7.10 3.16 -5.21
C ILE A 457 8.14 4.28 -5.31
N LEU A 458 7.74 5.50 -5.01
CA LEU A 458 8.62 6.67 -5.06
C LEU A 458 9.89 6.49 -4.24
N ILE A 459 9.76 6.11 -2.95
CA ILE A 459 10.93 6.00 -2.08
C ILE A 459 11.81 4.81 -2.46
N ASN A 460 11.23 3.68 -2.87
CA ASN A 460 11.97 2.52 -3.31
C ASN A 460 12.77 2.82 -4.59
N VAL A 461 12.15 3.42 -5.60
CA VAL A 461 12.84 3.81 -6.85
C VAL A 461 13.96 4.80 -6.56
N MET A 462 13.72 5.84 -5.75
CA MET A 462 14.77 6.79 -5.38
C MET A 462 15.94 6.11 -4.66
N ALA A 463 15.65 5.19 -3.73
CA ALA A 463 16.68 4.47 -2.99
C ALA A 463 17.48 3.53 -3.91
N ILE A 464 16.82 2.77 -4.80
CA ILE A 464 17.47 1.86 -5.75
C ILE A 464 18.36 2.64 -6.73
N VAL A 465 17.86 3.72 -7.32
CA VAL A 465 18.67 4.56 -8.23
C VAL A 465 19.87 5.12 -7.50
N SER A 466 19.71 5.58 -6.25
CA SER A 466 20.81 6.08 -5.43
C SER A 466 21.87 5.01 -5.15
N LEU A 467 21.45 3.78 -4.84
CA LEU A 467 22.36 2.66 -4.63
C LEU A 467 23.14 2.33 -5.91
N VAL A 468 22.47 2.32 -7.07
CA VAL A 468 23.09 2.01 -8.36
C VAL A 468 24.15 3.05 -8.76
N ILE A 469 23.88 4.34 -8.50
CA ILE A 469 24.85 5.41 -8.83
C ILE A 469 25.91 5.64 -7.75
N SER A 470 25.76 5.05 -6.56
CA SER A 470 26.67 5.29 -5.42
C SER A 470 28.15 5.05 -5.74
N PRO A 471 28.57 4.04 -6.54
CA PRO A 471 29.99 3.86 -6.86
C PRO A 471 30.58 4.97 -7.73
N LEU A 472 29.74 5.83 -8.31
CA LEU A 472 30.15 6.94 -9.16
C LEU A 472 30.25 8.29 -8.42
N LEU A 473 29.87 8.31 -7.14
CA LEU A 473 29.84 9.49 -6.26
C LEU A 473 31.00 9.47 -5.25
#